data_3e57d05cb06c945c937710b8b25e633a
#
_entry.id   3e57d05cb06c945c937710b8b25e633a
#
_cell.length_a   1.000
_cell.length_b   1.000
_cell.length_c   1.000
_cell.angle_alpha   90.00
_cell.angle_beta   90.00
_cell.angle_gamma   90.00
#
_symmetry.space_group_name_H-M   'P 1'
#
loop_
_entity.id
_entity.type
_entity.pdbx_description
1 polymer ?
#
loop_
_entity_poly.entity_id
_entity_poly.type
_entity_poly.pdbx_seq_one_letter_code
_entity_poly.pdbx_strand_id
1 'polypeptide(L)'
;THGIIDEKFNWIVEHEPNPGNNILPRLPELNLVLESPEVRGAMLSLLGENYLIHPHRYWHYRTPDETCPDDPDEVWARVQANSHQDSYSPSRQPKCHYQRYARFMYYSHDVEEIHGPTHVIPGSQYHGALSDEDQAREIPVTGPAGTVFLSHFELGHAAGINLSERVRHMIKFIFMRTEAPVGPTWECRSTEWRQPTEINAPFDLEPAWRHQWHWLCGRKRHTRGGADADISDLISLLNTGDQTERTRAIYTLTYAGQAAVAPLIEVLRMAGERESGLETPAFHRA
;
A
#
# COMPACT_ATOMS: atom_id res chain seq x y z
N THR A 1 19.86 12.98 -15.43
CA THR A 1 19.85 12.53 -14.02
C THR A 1 19.73 11.00 -13.95
N HIS A 2 18.72 10.40 -14.59
CA HIS A 2 18.43 8.97 -14.48
C HIS A 2 19.57 8.08 -14.99
N GLY A 3 20.17 8.40 -16.15
CA GLY A 3 21.32 7.66 -16.68
C GLY A 3 22.55 7.66 -15.75
N ILE A 4 22.84 8.79 -15.10
CA ILE A 4 23.94 8.87 -14.12
C ILE A 4 23.66 7.96 -12.90
N ILE A 5 22.40 7.92 -12.44
CA ILE A 5 21.99 7.08 -11.33
C ILE A 5 22.12 5.60 -11.73
N ASP A 6 21.68 5.24 -12.93
CA ASP A 6 21.75 3.87 -13.44
C ASP A 6 23.19 3.38 -13.61
N GLU A 7 24.07 4.20 -14.19
CA GLU A 7 25.51 3.91 -14.30
C GLU A 7 26.15 3.65 -12.94
N LYS A 8 25.81 4.46 -11.92
CA LYS A 8 26.32 4.27 -10.56
C LYS A 8 25.78 3.00 -9.90
N PHE A 9 24.53 2.64 -10.14
CA PHE A 9 23.99 1.37 -9.66
C PHE A 9 24.72 0.17 -10.27
N ASN A 10 24.94 0.18 -11.58
CA ASN A 10 25.68 -0.87 -12.25
C ASN A 10 27.10 -0.97 -11.69
N TRP A 11 27.78 0.18 -11.50
CA TRP A 11 29.11 0.20 -10.90
C TRP A 11 29.13 -0.40 -9.49
N ILE A 12 28.13 -0.07 -8.63
CA ILE A 12 28.04 -0.63 -7.28
C ILE A 12 27.82 -2.15 -7.33
N VAL A 13 26.95 -2.65 -8.21
CA VAL A 13 26.71 -4.10 -8.35
C VAL A 13 27.98 -4.85 -8.65
N GLU A 14 28.87 -4.28 -9.48
CA GLU A 14 30.09 -4.92 -9.90
C GLU A 14 31.23 -4.84 -8.86
N HIS A 15 31.25 -3.79 -8.03
CA HIS A 15 32.44 -3.44 -7.24
C HIS A 15 32.21 -3.40 -5.73
N GLU A 16 30.97 -3.32 -5.27
CA GLU A 16 30.64 -3.12 -3.86
C GLU A 16 29.48 -4.00 -3.39
N PRO A 17 29.41 -4.32 -2.10
CA PRO A 17 28.20 -4.95 -1.54
C PRO A 17 27.02 -3.99 -1.58
N ASN A 18 25.81 -4.54 -1.66
CA ASN A 18 24.57 -3.75 -1.61
C ASN A 18 24.52 -2.90 -0.32
N PRO A 19 24.46 -1.56 -0.42
CA PRO A 19 24.42 -0.68 0.73
C PRO A 19 23.11 -0.75 1.54
N GLY A 20 22.08 -1.44 1.03
CA GLY A 20 20.81 -1.62 1.71
C GLY A 20 20.15 -0.28 2.06
N ASN A 21 19.84 -0.08 3.34
CA ASN A 21 19.24 1.15 3.84
C ASN A 21 20.16 2.39 3.74
N ASN A 22 21.44 2.21 3.48
CA ASN A 22 22.42 3.29 3.32
C ASN A 22 22.56 3.79 1.88
N ILE A 23 21.62 3.43 0.99
CA ILE A 23 21.69 3.81 -0.42
C ILE A 23 21.70 5.33 -0.63
N LEU A 24 20.94 6.09 0.14
CA LEU A 24 20.84 7.55 -0.06
C LEU A 24 22.16 8.29 0.23
N PRO A 25 22.88 8.03 1.34
CA PRO A 25 24.24 8.58 1.52
C PRO A 25 25.23 8.09 0.47
N ARG A 26 25.07 6.85 -0.03
CA ARG A 26 25.96 6.26 -1.04
C ARG A 26 25.72 6.84 -2.44
N LEU A 27 24.49 7.21 -2.74
CA LEU A 27 24.06 7.75 -4.02
C LEU A 27 23.22 9.03 -3.81
N PRO A 28 23.86 10.16 -3.47
CA PRO A 28 23.15 11.39 -3.13
C PRO A 28 22.36 12.00 -4.31
N GLU A 29 22.65 11.59 -5.55
CA GLU A 29 21.90 12.00 -6.74
C GLU A 29 20.42 11.60 -6.67
N LEU A 30 20.07 10.61 -5.87
CA LEU A 30 18.68 10.25 -5.60
C LEU A 30 17.88 11.41 -5.01
N ASN A 31 18.54 12.36 -4.31
CA ASN A 31 17.86 13.55 -3.81
C ASN A 31 17.27 14.41 -4.95
N LEU A 32 17.88 14.41 -6.14
CA LEU A 32 17.34 15.14 -7.30
C LEU A 32 15.99 14.60 -7.74
N VAL A 33 15.73 13.29 -7.54
CA VAL A 33 14.44 12.67 -7.82
C VAL A 33 13.46 12.97 -6.68
N LEU A 34 13.90 12.80 -5.44
CA LEU A 34 13.07 13.01 -4.25
C LEU A 34 12.62 14.47 -4.08
N GLU A 35 13.47 15.41 -4.49
CA GLU A 35 13.20 16.86 -4.42
C GLU A 35 12.54 17.42 -5.68
N SER A 36 12.24 16.59 -6.68
CA SER A 36 11.51 17.07 -7.87
C SER A 36 10.14 17.61 -7.46
N PRO A 37 9.64 18.66 -8.16
CA PRO A 37 8.34 19.26 -7.82
C PRO A 37 7.19 18.27 -7.82
N GLU A 38 7.21 17.31 -8.74
CA GLU A 38 6.18 16.27 -8.91
C GLU A 38 6.16 15.33 -7.69
N VAL A 39 7.32 14.84 -7.26
CA VAL A 39 7.43 13.94 -6.10
C VAL A 39 7.09 14.69 -4.82
N ARG A 40 7.65 15.89 -4.62
CA ARG A 40 7.34 16.71 -3.45
C ARG A 40 5.87 17.07 -3.38
N GLY A 41 5.27 17.49 -4.48
CA GLY A 41 3.86 17.82 -4.56
C GLY A 41 2.96 16.63 -4.18
N ALA A 42 3.27 15.45 -4.70
CA ALA A 42 2.55 14.23 -4.35
C ALA A 42 2.70 13.86 -2.86
N MET A 43 3.92 13.95 -2.32
CA MET A 43 4.16 13.68 -0.89
C MET A 43 3.46 14.68 0.02
N LEU A 44 3.52 15.98 -0.29
CA LEU A 44 2.78 17.02 0.44
C LEU A 44 1.27 16.72 0.44
N SER A 45 0.73 16.36 -0.71
CA SER A 45 -0.70 16.05 -0.84
C SER A 45 -1.12 14.85 0.00
N LEU A 46 -0.29 13.79 0.01
CA LEU A 46 -0.61 12.54 0.69
C LEU A 46 -0.29 12.57 2.20
N LEU A 47 0.81 13.21 2.60
CA LEU A 47 1.39 13.07 3.93
C LEU A 47 1.43 14.38 4.75
N GLY A 48 1.14 15.53 4.12
CA GLY A 48 1.24 16.84 4.76
C GLY A 48 2.66 17.41 4.74
N GLU A 49 2.83 18.63 5.24
CA GLU A 49 4.06 19.41 5.11
C GLU A 49 5.26 18.82 5.88
N ASN A 50 5.00 18.19 7.02
CA ASN A 50 6.02 17.68 7.95
C ASN A 50 6.30 16.18 7.78
N TYR A 51 6.18 15.64 6.54
CA TYR A 51 6.51 14.23 6.32
C TYR A 51 8.01 13.96 6.46
N LEU A 52 8.36 12.75 6.86
CA LEU A 52 9.73 12.29 7.02
C LEU A 52 10.01 11.06 6.14
N ILE A 53 11.27 10.93 5.75
CA ILE A 53 11.77 9.67 5.17
C ILE A 53 11.99 8.69 6.32
N HIS A 54 11.31 7.54 6.26
CA HIS A 54 11.50 6.45 7.20
C HIS A 54 12.89 5.82 7.01
N PRO A 55 13.56 5.33 8.07
CA PRO A 55 14.85 4.64 7.93
C PRO A 55 14.81 3.41 7.02
N HIS A 56 13.67 2.76 6.89
CA HIS A 56 13.48 1.67 5.94
C HIS A 56 13.42 2.23 4.51
N ARG A 57 14.56 2.21 3.88
CA ARG A 57 14.80 2.58 2.48
C ARG A 57 15.76 1.57 1.91
N TYR A 58 15.47 1.00 0.76
CA TYR A 58 16.25 -0.11 0.26
C TYR A 58 16.39 -0.06 -1.26
N TRP A 59 17.58 -0.38 -1.72
CA TRP A 59 17.84 -0.62 -3.13
C TRP A 59 17.67 -2.11 -3.44
N HIS A 60 16.64 -2.40 -4.22
CA HIS A 60 16.37 -3.72 -4.75
C HIS A 60 16.93 -3.81 -6.17
N TYR A 61 17.77 -4.78 -6.42
CA TYR A 61 18.14 -5.13 -7.79
C TYR A 61 17.83 -6.60 -8.06
N ARG A 62 17.62 -6.90 -9.34
CA ARG A 62 17.42 -8.27 -9.83
C ARG A 62 18.37 -8.50 -10.98
N THR A 63 19.26 -9.47 -10.79
CA THR A 63 20.07 -10.04 -11.87
C THR A 63 19.20 -10.89 -12.79
N PRO A 64 19.65 -11.16 -14.03
CA PRO A 64 19.03 -12.17 -14.87
C PRO A 64 18.82 -13.49 -14.13
N ASP A 65 17.66 -14.11 -14.28
CA ASP A 65 17.33 -15.39 -13.65
C ASP A 65 17.51 -16.54 -14.65
N GLU A 66 18.68 -17.16 -14.63
CA GLU A 66 19.03 -18.28 -15.51
C GLU A 66 18.28 -19.59 -15.15
N THR A 67 17.57 -19.61 -14.02
CA THR A 67 16.82 -20.78 -13.54
C THR A 67 15.33 -20.65 -13.77
N CYS A 68 14.92 -19.62 -14.52
CA CYS A 68 13.51 -19.37 -14.76
C CYS A 68 12.93 -20.46 -15.68
N PRO A 69 11.71 -20.96 -15.39
CA PRO A 69 10.99 -21.83 -16.30
C PRO A 69 10.70 -21.13 -17.64
N ASP A 70 10.65 -21.94 -18.71
CA ASP A 70 10.23 -21.45 -20.03
C ASP A 70 8.70 -21.23 -20.13
N ASP A 71 7.94 -21.88 -19.25
CA ASP A 71 6.48 -21.81 -19.21
C ASP A 71 6.02 -20.50 -18.52
N PRO A 72 5.29 -19.61 -19.23
CA PRO A 72 4.76 -18.37 -18.66
C PRO A 72 3.89 -18.57 -17.42
N ASP A 73 3.11 -19.67 -17.35
CA ASP A 73 2.24 -19.95 -16.20
C ASP A 73 3.08 -20.32 -14.96
N GLU A 74 4.18 -21.03 -15.13
CA GLU A 74 5.12 -21.33 -14.03
C GLU A 74 5.87 -20.07 -13.58
N VAL A 75 6.26 -19.20 -14.51
CA VAL A 75 6.85 -17.88 -14.20
C VAL A 75 5.88 -17.06 -13.35
N TRP A 76 4.63 -16.98 -13.78
CA TRP A 76 3.59 -16.25 -13.07
C TRP A 76 3.33 -16.83 -11.66
N ALA A 77 3.24 -18.13 -11.54
CA ALA A 77 3.08 -18.81 -10.25
C ALA A 77 4.24 -18.51 -9.28
N ARG A 78 5.49 -18.44 -9.77
CA ARG A 78 6.65 -18.02 -8.95
C ARG A 78 6.57 -16.59 -8.47
N VAL A 79 6.05 -15.67 -9.29
CA VAL A 79 5.82 -14.28 -8.88
C VAL A 79 4.76 -14.23 -7.77
N GLN A 80 3.62 -14.85 -8.00
CA GLN A 80 2.51 -14.88 -7.05
C GLN A 80 2.86 -15.52 -5.71
N ALA A 81 3.67 -16.57 -5.71
CA ALA A 81 4.15 -17.22 -4.48
C ALA A 81 4.99 -16.29 -3.58
N ASN A 82 5.53 -15.19 -4.14
CA ASN A 82 6.28 -14.18 -3.41
C ASN A 82 5.45 -12.93 -3.08
N SER A 83 4.16 -12.91 -3.45
CA SER A 83 3.30 -11.76 -3.18
C SER A 83 3.02 -11.62 -1.69
N HIS A 84 3.24 -10.44 -1.16
CA HIS A 84 3.12 -10.14 0.26
C HIS A 84 2.65 -8.70 0.50
N GLN A 85 2.25 -8.44 1.73
CA GLN A 85 1.93 -7.11 2.23
C GLN A 85 2.93 -6.72 3.29
N ASP A 86 3.57 -5.55 3.14
CA ASP A 86 4.31 -4.94 4.23
C ASP A 86 3.33 -4.34 5.26
N SER A 87 3.68 -4.36 6.54
CA SER A 87 2.95 -3.63 7.56
C SER A 87 3.85 -3.28 8.73
N TYR A 88 3.64 -2.08 9.31
CA TYR A 88 4.24 -1.70 10.58
C TYR A 88 3.28 -1.95 11.76
N SER A 89 2.09 -2.46 11.50
CA SER A 89 1.20 -2.92 12.56
C SER A 89 1.73 -4.21 13.19
N PRO A 90 1.87 -4.28 14.52
CA PRO A 90 2.32 -5.50 15.22
C PRO A 90 1.43 -6.72 14.97
N SER A 91 0.17 -6.48 14.64
CA SER A 91 -0.83 -7.52 14.40
C SER A 91 -1.30 -7.40 12.98
N ARG A 92 -0.69 -7.48 11.95
CA ARG A 92 -1.17 -7.38 10.54
C ARG A 92 -2.67 -6.99 10.35
N GLN A 93 -3.47 -7.13 11.39
CA GLN A 93 -4.89 -6.73 11.50
C GLN A 93 -5.13 -6.07 12.88
N PRO A 94 -5.96 -5.01 12.95
CA PRO A 94 -6.62 -4.34 11.83
C PRO A 94 -5.62 -3.52 10.99
N LYS A 95 -5.87 -3.43 9.69
CA LYS A 95 -5.10 -2.58 8.77
C LYS A 95 -5.29 -1.11 9.12
N CYS A 96 -4.24 -0.32 8.97
CA CYS A 96 -4.32 1.13 9.10
C CYS A 96 -4.65 1.72 7.73
N HIS A 97 -5.94 1.95 7.46
CA HIS A 97 -6.36 2.51 6.18
C HIS A 97 -6.10 4.03 6.06
N TYR A 98 -5.75 4.71 7.15
CA TYR A 98 -5.31 6.11 7.06
C TYR A 98 -3.98 6.22 6.35
N GLN A 99 -3.85 7.26 5.52
CA GLN A 99 -2.63 7.54 4.76
C GLN A 99 -1.52 8.05 5.67
N ARG A 100 -0.94 7.17 6.49
CA ARG A 100 0.17 7.46 7.40
C ARG A 100 1.52 7.20 6.76
N TYR A 101 1.58 6.30 5.80
CA TYR A 101 2.78 5.94 5.07
C TYR A 101 2.50 5.95 3.57
N ALA A 102 3.50 6.37 2.80
CA ALA A 102 3.53 6.21 1.35
C ALA A 102 4.79 5.44 0.97
N ARG A 103 4.64 4.45 0.10
CA ARG A 103 5.75 3.75 -0.53
C ARG A 103 6.04 4.44 -1.85
N PHE A 104 7.27 4.90 -1.97
CA PHE A 104 7.86 5.45 -3.19
C PHE A 104 8.72 4.38 -3.83
N MET A 105 8.55 4.14 -5.10
CA MET A 105 9.42 3.27 -5.90
C MET A 105 9.85 4.01 -7.16
N TYR A 106 11.13 3.83 -7.53
CA TYR A 106 11.75 4.55 -8.63
C TYR A 106 12.59 3.60 -9.48
N TYR A 107 12.47 3.77 -10.81
CA TYR A 107 13.28 3.09 -11.80
C TYR A 107 14.28 4.05 -12.45
N SER A 108 15.57 3.70 -12.43
CA SER A 108 16.64 4.49 -13.05
C SER A 108 16.75 4.29 -14.55
N HIS A 109 16.18 3.22 -15.08
CA HIS A 109 16.17 2.83 -16.49
C HIS A 109 14.77 2.39 -16.93
N ASP A 110 14.59 2.18 -18.24
CA ASP A 110 13.35 1.62 -18.78
C ASP A 110 13.13 0.22 -18.20
N VAL A 111 11.94 0.00 -17.66
CA VAL A 111 11.53 -1.29 -17.09
C VAL A 111 10.28 -1.78 -17.81
N GLU A 112 10.44 -2.81 -18.59
CA GLU A 112 9.42 -3.58 -19.28
C GLU A 112 9.14 -4.88 -18.52
N GLU A 113 8.14 -5.66 -18.92
CA GLU A 113 7.78 -6.92 -18.25
C GLU A 113 8.96 -7.90 -18.18
N ILE A 114 9.76 -8.00 -19.26
CA ILE A 114 10.93 -8.87 -19.31
C ILE A 114 11.99 -8.55 -18.25
N HIS A 115 12.05 -7.32 -17.76
CA HIS A 115 13.02 -6.90 -16.74
C HIS A 115 12.60 -7.29 -15.30
N GLY A 116 11.49 -7.98 -15.11
CA GLY A 116 10.98 -8.37 -13.80
C GLY A 116 10.58 -7.15 -12.94
N PRO A 117 9.63 -6.34 -13.39
CA PRO A 117 9.16 -5.18 -12.63
C PRO A 117 8.61 -5.55 -11.26
N THR A 118 8.35 -4.55 -10.45
CA THR A 118 7.51 -4.75 -9.27
C THR A 118 6.09 -5.01 -9.71
N HIS A 119 5.48 -6.06 -9.19
CA HIS A 119 4.06 -6.35 -9.34
C HIS A 119 3.29 -5.76 -8.17
N VAL A 120 2.07 -5.33 -8.40
CA VAL A 120 1.16 -4.81 -7.38
C VAL A 120 -0.22 -5.42 -7.53
N ILE A 121 -0.93 -5.51 -6.42
CA ILE A 121 -2.30 -6.06 -6.37
C ILE A 121 -3.26 -4.91 -6.02
N PRO A 122 -3.92 -4.27 -7.00
CA PRO A 122 -4.82 -3.14 -6.77
C PRO A 122 -5.92 -3.48 -5.76
N GLY A 123 -6.13 -2.59 -4.78
CA GLY A 123 -7.17 -2.73 -3.77
C GLY A 123 -6.81 -3.58 -2.54
N SER A 124 -5.75 -4.38 -2.62
CA SER A 124 -5.37 -5.32 -1.56
C SER A 124 -4.98 -4.67 -0.23
N GLN A 125 -4.66 -3.37 -0.21
CA GLN A 125 -4.38 -2.63 1.04
C GLN A 125 -5.56 -2.61 2.01
N TYR A 126 -6.76 -2.91 1.54
CA TYR A 126 -7.96 -3.02 2.38
C TYR A 126 -8.17 -4.40 2.98
N HIS A 127 -7.44 -5.39 2.51
CA HIS A 127 -7.57 -6.79 2.93
C HIS A 127 -6.51 -7.16 3.97
N GLY A 128 -6.90 -7.95 4.96
CA GLY A 128 -6.01 -8.42 6.02
C GLY A 128 -5.04 -9.50 5.54
N ALA A 129 -5.43 -10.27 4.54
CA ALA A 129 -4.62 -11.28 3.87
C ALA A 129 -4.93 -11.30 2.38
N LEU A 130 -3.95 -11.66 1.56
CA LEU A 130 -4.15 -11.84 0.13
C LEU A 130 -4.93 -13.14 -0.13
N SER A 131 -6.01 -13.05 -0.91
CA SER A 131 -6.76 -14.18 -1.41
C SER A 131 -6.35 -14.54 -2.85
N ASP A 132 -6.80 -15.68 -3.36
CA ASP A 132 -6.60 -16.04 -4.76
C ASP A 132 -7.22 -15.01 -5.71
N GLU A 133 -8.37 -14.44 -5.32
CA GLU A 133 -9.01 -13.34 -6.08
C GLU A 133 -8.17 -12.07 -6.07
N ASP A 134 -7.49 -11.77 -4.97
CA ASP A 134 -6.53 -10.65 -4.91
C ASP A 134 -5.37 -10.92 -5.87
N GLN A 135 -4.77 -12.09 -5.80
CA GLN A 135 -3.64 -12.46 -6.64
C GLN A 135 -3.99 -12.47 -8.14
N ALA A 136 -5.22 -12.82 -8.50
CA ALA A 136 -5.71 -12.76 -9.88
C ALA A 136 -5.73 -11.33 -10.46
N ARG A 137 -5.66 -10.28 -9.60
CA ARG A 137 -5.59 -8.87 -10.01
C ARG A 137 -4.16 -8.31 -10.04
N GLU A 138 -3.17 -9.14 -9.80
CA GLU A 138 -1.77 -8.71 -9.80
C GLU A 138 -1.35 -8.21 -11.17
N ILE A 139 -0.70 -7.06 -11.22
CA ILE A 139 -0.24 -6.41 -12.46
C ILE A 139 1.21 -5.94 -12.33
N PRO A 140 2.01 -6.03 -13.41
CA PRO A 140 3.34 -5.45 -13.45
C PRO A 140 3.29 -3.91 -13.53
N VAL A 141 4.19 -3.25 -12.83
CA VAL A 141 4.38 -1.79 -12.94
C VAL A 141 5.59 -1.53 -13.85
N THR A 142 5.33 -1.20 -15.10
CA THR A 142 6.35 -0.89 -16.11
C THR A 142 6.46 0.61 -16.35
N GLY A 143 7.54 1.06 -16.96
CA GLY A 143 7.69 2.45 -17.38
C GLY A 143 9.11 2.83 -17.80
N PRO A 144 9.28 4.01 -18.40
CA PRO A 144 10.57 4.52 -18.84
C PRO A 144 11.47 4.91 -17.67
N ALA A 145 12.74 5.14 -17.96
CA ALA A 145 13.71 5.71 -17.00
C ALA A 145 13.17 6.99 -16.36
N GLY A 146 13.23 7.04 -15.04
CA GLY A 146 12.64 8.15 -14.28
C GLY A 146 11.24 7.86 -13.74
N THR A 147 10.64 6.74 -14.09
CA THR A 147 9.33 6.36 -13.55
C THR A 147 9.40 6.30 -12.03
N VAL A 148 8.49 7.07 -11.41
CA VAL A 148 8.19 7.03 -9.99
C VAL A 148 6.75 6.57 -9.82
N PHE A 149 6.51 5.59 -8.99
CA PHE A 149 5.15 5.23 -8.60
C PHE A 149 5.01 5.22 -7.08
N LEU A 150 3.85 5.71 -6.65
CA LEU A 150 3.49 5.80 -5.26
C LEU A 150 2.40 4.79 -4.94
N SER A 151 2.54 4.08 -3.85
CA SER A 151 1.54 3.12 -3.40
C SER A 151 1.29 3.24 -1.90
N HIS A 152 0.12 2.75 -1.49
CA HIS A 152 -0.13 2.50 -0.08
C HIS A 152 0.93 1.53 0.47
N PHE A 153 1.39 1.76 1.70
CA PHE A 153 2.46 0.92 2.28
C PHE A 153 2.05 -0.56 2.39
N GLU A 154 0.80 -0.82 2.70
CA GLU A 154 0.25 -2.16 2.87
C GLU A 154 -0.33 -2.76 1.57
N LEU A 155 -0.09 -2.14 0.41
CA LEU A 155 -0.49 -2.71 -0.88
C LEU A 155 0.26 -4.02 -1.13
N GLY A 156 -0.45 -5.07 -1.48
CA GLY A 156 0.12 -6.36 -1.90
C GLY A 156 1.04 -6.18 -3.10
N HIS A 157 2.22 -6.77 -3.04
CA HIS A 157 3.21 -6.64 -4.10
C HIS A 157 4.18 -7.81 -4.11
N ALA A 158 4.82 -7.99 -5.26
CA ALA A 158 5.91 -8.94 -5.47
C ALA A 158 7.01 -8.34 -6.34
N ALA A 159 8.16 -8.97 -6.38
CA ALA A 159 9.18 -8.69 -7.38
C ALA A 159 9.00 -9.66 -8.53
N GLY A 160 8.91 -9.15 -9.75
CA GLY A 160 8.91 -9.95 -10.96
C GLY A 160 10.24 -10.68 -11.18
N ILE A 161 10.24 -11.67 -12.08
CA ILE A 161 11.42 -12.44 -12.47
C ILE A 161 12.09 -11.71 -13.64
N ASN A 162 13.38 -11.45 -13.52
CA ASN A 162 14.14 -10.79 -14.59
C ASN A 162 14.59 -11.82 -15.63
N LEU A 163 13.98 -11.77 -16.79
CA LEU A 163 14.26 -12.61 -17.95
C LEU A 163 15.16 -11.92 -18.97
N SER A 164 15.59 -10.68 -18.69
CA SER A 164 16.47 -9.91 -19.57
C SER A 164 17.95 -10.20 -19.28
N GLU A 165 18.84 -9.66 -20.13
CA GLU A 165 20.29 -9.79 -19.94
C GLU A 165 20.88 -8.71 -19.00
N ARG A 166 20.09 -7.74 -18.57
CA ARG A 166 20.57 -6.62 -17.74
C ARG A 166 20.07 -6.72 -16.31
N VAL A 167 20.80 -6.11 -15.37
CA VAL A 167 20.34 -5.94 -13.99
C VAL A 167 19.21 -4.91 -13.95
N ARG A 168 18.09 -5.26 -13.31
CA ARG A 168 16.99 -4.32 -13.04
C ARG A 168 17.19 -3.67 -11.69
N HIS A 169 17.20 -2.34 -11.65
CA HIS A 169 17.30 -1.54 -10.45
C HIS A 169 15.94 -0.95 -10.05
N MET A 170 15.63 -1.00 -8.75
CA MET A 170 14.47 -0.36 -8.15
C MET A 170 14.82 0.15 -6.76
N ILE A 171 14.57 1.41 -6.52
CA ILE A 171 14.72 2.03 -5.20
C ILE A 171 13.37 2.08 -4.52
N LYS A 172 13.34 1.63 -3.26
CA LYS A 172 12.18 1.75 -2.37
C LYS A 172 12.50 2.73 -1.23
N PHE A 173 11.69 3.79 -1.12
CA PHE A 173 11.66 4.63 0.06
C PHE A 173 10.28 4.57 0.70
N ILE A 174 10.25 4.64 2.02
CA ILE A 174 9.02 4.80 2.78
C ILE A 174 9.01 6.21 3.35
N PHE A 175 7.91 6.91 3.14
CA PHE A 175 7.66 8.21 3.74
C PHE A 175 6.55 8.08 4.77
N MET A 176 6.65 8.86 5.84
CA MET A 176 5.69 8.81 6.93
C MET A 176 5.16 10.18 7.28
N ARG A 177 3.87 10.25 7.53
CA ARG A 177 3.20 11.41 8.10
C ARG A 177 3.55 11.51 9.58
N THR A 178 3.89 12.70 10.05
CA THR A 178 4.23 12.95 11.47
C THR A 178 3.06 13.42 12.30
N GLU A 179 2.07 14.05 11.67
CA GLU A 179 0.92 14.68 12.34
C GLU A 179 -0.40 14.24 11.68
N ALA A 180 -1.48 14.20 12.47
CA ALA A 180 -2.80 14.01 11.91
C ALA A 180 -3.19 15.22 11.04
N PRO A 181 -3.91 15.02 9.92
CA PRO A 181 -4.35 16.12 9.08
C PRO A 181 -5.24 17.11 9.86
N VAL A 182 -4.98 18.39 9.64
CA VAL A 182 -5.84 19.48 10.14
C VAL A 182 -6.63 20.14 9.00
N GLY A 183 -6.31 19.82 7.77
CA GLY A 183 -6.95 20.28 6.54
C GLY A 183 -6.25 19.69 5.31
N PRO A 184 -6.80 19.94 4.10
CA PRO A 184 -6.15 19.53 2.86
C PRO A 184 -4.78 20.20 2.69
N THR A 185 -3.78 19.44 2.23
CA THR A 185 -2.44 19.93 1.88
C THR A 185 -2.22 19.96 0.36
N TRP A 186 -3.30 20.01 -0.39
CA TRP A 186 -3.34 20.15 -1.84
C TRP A 186 -4.33 21.24 -2.22
N GLU A 187 -4.34 21.69 -3.47
CA GLU A 187 -5.35 22.60 -3.98
C GLU A 187 -6.73 21.94 -3.92
N CYS A 188 -7.53 22.30 -2.91
CA CYS A 188 -8.81 21.66 -2.61
C CYS A 188 -9.96 22.65 -2.84
N ARG A 189 -10.80 22.35 -3.84
CA ARG A 189 -12.01 23.17 -4.14
C ARG A 189 -13.19 22.83 -3.25
N SER A 190 -13.23 21.62 -2.71
CA SER A 190 -14.30 21.14 -1.83
C SER A 190 -13.81 20.02 -0.94
N THR A 191 -14.16 20.05 0.33
CA THR A 191 -13.93 18.95 1.27
C THR A 191 -15.07 17.93 1.28
N GLU A 192 -16.12 18.14 0.49
CA GLU A 192 -17.18 17.15 0.32
C GLU A 192 -16.68 15.99 -0.55
N TRP A 193 -16.95 14.78 -0.07
CA TRP A 193 -16.62 13.57 -0.82
C TRP A 193 -17.46 13.48 -2.09
N ARG A 194 -16.81 13.21 -3.19
CA ARG A 194 -17.43 12.83 -4.46
C ARG A 194 -16.67 11.64 -5.00
N GLN A 195 -17.37 10.53 -5.19
CA GLN A 195 -16.73 9.35 -5.79
C GLN A 195 -16.32 9.67 -7.23
N PRO A 196 -15.03 9.48 -7.57
CA PRO A 196 -14.59 9.65 -8.95
C PRO A 196 -15.28 8.65 -9.88
N THR A 197 -15.75 9.10 -11.02
CA THR A 197 -16.43 8.24 -12.02
C THR A 197 -15.47 7.45 -12.90
N GLU A 198 -14.19 7.84 -12.91
CA GLU A 198 -13.15 7.28 -13.79
C GLU A 198 -12.28 6.20 -13.10
N ILE A 199 -12.51 5.94 -11.81
CA ILE A 199 -11.74 4.91 -11.09
C ILE A 199 -12.38 3.55 -11.35
N ASN A 200 -11.64 2.69 -12.01
CA ASN A 200 -11.95 1.27 -12.10
C ASN A 200 -11.44 0.54 -10.84
N ALA A 201 -12.19 0.68 -9.74
CA ALA A 201 -11.86 -0.03 -8.50
C ALA A 201 -12.33 -1.50 -8.60
N PRO A 202 -11.55 -2.46 -8.07
CA PRO A 202 -11.92 -3.88 -8.14
C PRO A 202 -13.17 -4.22 -7.32
N PHE A 203 -13.56 -3.36 -6.40
CA PHE A 203 -14.75 -3.49 -5.54
C PHE A 203 -15.20 -2.12 -5.02
N ASP A 204 -16.43 -2.04 -4.54
CA ASP A 204 -16.98 -0.79 -3.96
C ASP A 204 -16.72 -0.72 -2.45
N LEU A 205 -15.81 0.15 -2.05
CA LEU A 205 -15.54 0.53 -0.66
C LEU A 205 -15.80 2.03 -0.42
N GLU A 206 -16.83 2.60 -1.04
CA GLU A 206 -17.18 4.02 -0.91
C GLU A 206 -17.17 4.51 0.55
N PRO A 207 -17.75 3.80 1.54
CA PRO A 207 -17.71 4.27 2.93
C PRO A 207 -16.28 4.43 3.47
N ALA A 208 -15.35 3.53 3.11
CA ALA A 208 -13.95 3.61 3.51
C ALA A 208 -13.23 4.77 2.81
N TRP A 209 -13.45 4.94 1.51
CA TRP A 209 -12.84 6.03 0.74
C TRP A 209 -13.32 7.40 1.21
N ARG A 210 -14.61 7.56 1.46
CA ARG A 210 -15.20 8.75 2.04
C ARG A 210 -14.63 9.06 3.43
N HIS A 211 -14.44 8.02 4.25
CA HIS A 211 -13.84 8.16 5.57
C HIS A 211 -12.40 8.68 5.49
N GLN A 212 -11.57 8.10 4.63
CA GLN A 212 -10.19 8.52 4.40
C GLN A 212 -10.12 9.95 3.85
N TRP A 213 -10.98 10.31 2.89
CA TRP A 213 -11.08 11.66 2.36
C TRP A 213 -11.39 12.69 3.45
N HIS A 214 -12.38 12.41 4.28
CA HIS A 214 -12.73 13.29 5.40
C HIS A 214 -11.59 13.41 6.39
N TRP A 215 -10.89 12.31 6.67
CA TRP A 215 -9.72 12.35 7.54
C TRP A 215 -8.60 13.21 6.93
N LEU A 216 -8.26 13.06 5.65
CA LEU A 216 -7.28 13.90 4.96
C LEU A 216 -7.68 15.37 4.95
N CYS A 217 -8.96 15.67 4.90
CA CYS A 217 -9.51 17.02 5.01
C CYS A 217 -9.55 17.57 6.45
N GLY A 218 -8.99 16.86 7.44
CA GLY A 218 -8.95 17.31 8.83
C GLY A 218 -10.28 17.25 9.57
N ARG A 219 -11.30 16.54 9.04
CA ARG A 219 -12.60 16.40 9.69
C ARG A 219 -12.50 15.47 10.90
N LYS A 220 -12.76 15.99 12.10
CA LYS A 220 -12.69 15.23 13.37
C LYS A 220 -13.93 14.40 13.67
N ARG A 221 -15.05 14.66 13.01
CA ARG A 221 -16.31 13.94 13.18
C ARG A 221 -16.92 13.64 11.82
N HIS A 222 -17.35 12.42 11.66
CA HIS A 222 -18.15 12.03 10.51
C HIS A 222 -19.56 12.57 10.73
N THR A 223 -19.98 13.52 9.91
CA THR A 223 -21.36 14.01 9.94
C THR A 223 -22.27 12.85 9.56
N ARG A 224 -23.32 12.67 10.37
CA ARG A 224 -24.42 11.76 10.07
C ARG A 224 -24.88 11.96 8.63
N GLY A 225 -24.62 11.04 7.77
CA GLY A 225 -24.98 11.09 6.36
C GLY A 225 -25.22 9.68 5.84
N GLY A 226 -26.49 9.26 5.86
CA GLY A 226 -27.00 8.29 4.94
C GLY A 226 -26.49 6.87 5.02
N ALA A 227 -26.76 6.18 6.14
CA ALA A 227 -27.01 4.77 6.06
C ALA A 227 -28.38 4.50 6.66
N ASP A 228 -29.39 4.41 5.83
CA ASP A 228 -30.63 3.69 6.14
C ASP A 228 -30.39 2.17 6.26
N ALA A 229 -29.12 1.75 6.29
CA ALA A 229 -28.72 0.38 6.46
C ALA A 229 -29.01 -0.08 7.90
N ASP A 230 -29.70 -1.18 8.04
CA ASP A 230 -29.98 -1.79 9.34
C ASP A 230 -28.66 -2.13 10.03
N ILE A 231 -28.46 -1.62 11.25
CA ILE A 231 -27.26 -1.89 12.06
C ILE A 231 -27.14 -3.42 12.30
N SER A 232 -28.25 -4.13 12.45
CA SER A 232 -28.27 -5.57 12.64
C SER A 232 -27.65 -6.32 11.45
N ASP A 233 -27.98 -5.92 10.21
CA ASP A 233 -27.43 -6.51 9.00
C ASP A 233 -25.93 -6.21 8.89
N LEU A 234 -25.51 -4.97 9.19
CA LEU A 234 -24.10 -4.61 9.18
C LEU A 234 -23.28 -5.39 10.23
N ILE A 235 -23.83 -5.59 11.42
CA ILE A 235 -23.21 -6.41 12.47
C ILE A 235 -23.11 -7.89 12.05
N SER A 236 -24.12 -8.40 11.36
CA SER A 236 -24.08 -9.76 10.81
C SER A 236 -22.92 -9.92 9.82
N LEU A 237 -22.72 -8.95 8.93
CA LEU A 237 -21.63 -8.96 7.94
C LEU A 237 -20.23 -8.97 8.59
N LEU A 238 -20.06 -8.43 9.81
CA LEU A 238 -18.78 -8.53 10.52
C LEU A 238 -18.37 -9.97 10.84
N ASN A 239 -19.33 -10.87 10.98
CA ASN A 239 -19.12 -12.28 11.33
C ASN A 239 -19.12 -13.20 10.10
N THR A 240 -19.95 -12.91 9.12
CA THR A 240 -20.27 -13.81 7.98
C THR A 240 -19.77 -13.33 6.64
N GLY A 241 -19.49 -12.04 6.48
CA GLY A 241 -19.05 -11.44 5.23
C GLY A 241 -17.62 -11.81 4.84
N ASP A 242 -17.30 -11.64 3.56
CA ASP A 242 -15.92 -11.67 3.08
C ASP A 242 -15.12 -10.45 3.56
N GLN A 243 -13.85 -10.32 3.16
CA GLN A 243 -12.99 -9.21 3.60
C GLN A 243 -13.52 -7.84 3.13
N THR A 244 -14.05 -7.75 1.92
CA THR A 244 -14.61 -6.52 1.35
C THR A 244 -15.90 -6.11 2.06
N GLU A 245 -16.81 -7.06 2.25
CA GLU A 245 -18.09 -6.85 2.94
C GLU A 245 -17.86 -6.41 4.40
N ARG A 246 -16.96 -7.07 5.11
CA ARG A 246 -16.60 -6.68 6.48
C ARG A 246 -16.00 -5.28 6.54
N THR A 247 -15.07 -4.95 5.64
CA THR A 247 -14.48 -3.61 5.59
C THR A 247 -15.53 -2.54 5.30
N ARG A 248 -16.41 -2.80 4.33
CA ARG A 248 -17.52 -1.90 4.02
C ARG A 248 -18.47 -1.72 5.21
N ALA A 249 -18.83 -2.79 5.90
CA ALA A 249 -19.69 -2.74 7.07
C ALA A 249 -19.07 -1.94 8.23
N ILE A 250 -17.78 -2.15 8.53
CA ILE A 250 -17.04 -1.40 9.55
C ILE A 250 -17.12 0.11 9.28
N TYR A 251 -16.81 0.54 8.06
CA TYR A 251 -16.83 1.95 7.72
C TYR A 251 -18.25 2.53 7.64
N THR A 252 -19.23 1.75 7.23
CA THR A 252 -20.65 2.17 7.27
C THR A 252 -21.12 2.38 8.71
N LEU A 253 -20.77 1.48 9.62
CA LEU A 253 -21.10 1.60 11.05
C LEU A 253 -20.51 2.85 11.71
N THR A 254 -19.38 3.39 11.21
CA THR A 254 -18.85 4.67 11.73
C THR A 254 -19.82 5.83 11.53
N TYR A 255 -20.66 5.78 10.50
CA TYR A 255 -21.66 6.82 10.19
C TYR A 255 -22.98 6.62 10.95
N ALA A 256 -23.23 5.43 11.51
CA ALA A 256 -24.35 5.16 12.40
C ALA A 256 -24.16 5.79 13.80
N GLY A 257 -22.93 6.17 14.15
CA GLY A 257 -22.61 6.90 15.39
C GLY A 257 -22.96 6.11 16.63
N GLN A 258 -23.61 6.77 17.61
CA GLN A 258 -23.89 6.20 18.94
C GLN A 258 -24.75 4.92 18.87
N ALA A 259 -25.61 4.77 17.89
CA ALA A 259 -26.47 3.60 17.75
C ALA A 259 -25.66 2.29 17.47
N ALA A 260 -24.49 2.39 16.87
CA ALA A 260 -23.62 1.23 16.59
C ALA A 260 -22.75 0.81 17.79
N VAL A 261 -22.60 1.66 18.83
CA VAL A 261 -21.62 1.44 19.90
C VAL A 261 -21.91 0.16 20.68
N ALA A 262 -23.12 -0.01 21.19
CA ALA A 262 -23.48 -1.18 21.98
C ALA A 262 -23.38 -2.50 21.19
N PRO A 263 -23.91 -2.58 19.94
CA PRO A 263 -23.70 -3.75 19.08
C PRO A 263 -22.23 -4.08 18.80
N LEU A 264 -21.38 -3.07 18.55
CA LEU A 264 -19.94 -3.27 18.32
C LEU A 264 -19.20 -3.77 19.57
N ILE A 265 -19.54 -3.27 20.76
CA ILE A 265 -18.99 -3.78 22.03
C ILE A 265 -19.31 -5.27 22.19
N GLU A 266 -20.52 -5.69 21.85
CA GLU A 266 -20.90 -7.10 21.93
C GLU A 266 -20.12 -7.97 20.94
N VAL A 267 -19.92 -7.50 19.70
CA VAL A 267 -19.05 -8.20 18.72
C VAL A 267 -17.64 -8.37 19.27
N LEU A 268 -17.05 -7.33 19.85
CA LEU A 268 -15.70 -7.38 20.43
C LEU A 268 -15.63 -8.34 21.62
N ARG A 269 -16.66 -8.35 22.48
CA ARG A 269 -16.74 -9.28 23.62
C ARG A 269 -16.76 -10.74 23.14
N MET A 270 -17.62 -11.05 22.18
CA MET A 270 -17.72 -12.40 21.59
C MET A 270 -16.45 -12.83 20.85
N ALA A 271 -15.76 -11.89 20.17
CA ALA A 271 -14.49 -12.17 19.52
C ALA A 271 -13.41 -12.49 20.57
N GLY A 272 -13.31 -11.69 21.63
CA GLY A 272 -12.37 -11.92 22.72
C GLY A 272 -12.60 -13.26 23.44
N GLU A 273 -13.85 -13.67 23.65
CA GLU A 273 -14.17 -14.98 24.24
C GLU A 273 -13.76 -16.15 23.33
N ARG A 274 -13.94 -16.03 22.02
CA ARG A 274 -13.46 -17.03 21.05
C ARG A 274 -11.94 -17.16 21.05
N GLU A 275 -11.23 -16.03 21.11
CA GLU A 275 -9.76 -16.01 21.12
C GLU A 275 -9.18 -16.48 22.45
N SER A 276 -9.83 -16.23 23.57
CA SER A 276 -9.37 -16.68 24.88
C SER A 276 -9.35 -18.21 25.05
N GLY A 277 -10.09 -18.94 24.23
CA GLY A 277 -10.06 -20.40 24.12
C GLY A 277 -8.91 -20.96 23.27
N LEU A 278 -8.08 -20.11 22.64
CA LEU A 278 -6.94 -20.54 21.86
C LEU A 278 -5.70 -20.69 22.75
N GLU A 279 -4.91 -21.76 22.55
CA GLU A 279 -3.66 -22.01 23.30
C GLU A 279 -2.60 -20.91 23.09
N THR A 280 -2.68 -20.17 21.97
CA THR A 280 -1.77 -19.06 21.65
C THR A 280 -2.60 -17.85 21.22
N PRO A 281 -2.46 -16.69 21.91
CA PRO A 281 -3.12 -15.46 21.49
C PRO A 281 -2.83 -15.12 20.02
N ALA A 282 -3.82 -14.62 19.29
CA ALA A 282 -3.71 -14.33 17.85
C ALA A 282 -2.53 -13.42 17.50
N PHE A 283 -2.19 -12.47 18.39
CA PHE A 283 -1.08 -11.55 18.17
C PHE A 283 0.32 -12.19 18.28
N HIS A 284 0.43 -13.39 18.86
CA HIS A 284 1.69 -14.16 18.90
C HIS A 284 1.85 -15.09 17.69
N ARG A 285 0.88 -15.15 16.79
CA ARG A 285 0.93 -15.97 15.56
C ARG A 285 1.43 -15.22 14.33
N ALA A 286 1.84 -13.96 14.48
CA ALA A 286 2.38 -13.12 13.42
C ALA A 286 3.87 -13.35 13.19
#